data_fb5a91622c895c85bb392e92b69d60e7
#
_entry.id   fb5a91622c895c85bb392e92b69d60e7
#
_cell.length_a   1.000
_cell.length_b   1.000
_cell.length_c   1.000
_cell.angle_alpha   90.00
_cell.angle_beta   90.00
_cell.angle_gamma   90.00
#
_symmetry.space_group_name_H-M   'P 1'
#
loop_
_entity.id
_entity.type
_entity.pdbx_description
1 polymer ?
#
loop_
_entity_poly.entity_id
_entity_poly.type
_entity_poly.pdbx_seq_one_letter_code
_entity_poly.pdbx_strand_id
1 'polypeptide(L)'
;MKESIFKKGSNQYKKVLKDPRSMPAPEVDIEQNFDIARPQGVERALYRFRASWDAHVWTAAAREGNTYTLPEVRTLISGVSVGGKTTAETQQIESLIESNKMLFDLVTAGQFRVDKSTFCRLHSVIAKHEALGAGFFRGEQPGPVMSGGTVQLANGGTYQAPQDGITTKFTKIVADSQKLESEIDRACFLFCHLARLQPFFDGNKRTSLALANGLLMSSGLDAILIPAKDRALYNNLLDRLFAEGDADSMSRYFRSILADPHT
;
A
#
# COMPACT_ATOMS: atom_id res chain seq x y z
N MET A 1 -29.84 30.16 -42.12
CA MET A 1 -30.46 30.14 -40.75
C MET A 1 -30.18 28.78 -40.13
N LYS A 2 -29.12 28.68 -39.33
CA LYS A 2 -28.83 27.70 -38.24
C LYS A 2 -27.34 27.76 -37.94
N GLU A 3 -26.90 28.86 -37.42
CA GLU A 3 -25.68 28.97 -36.60
C GLU A 3 -26.08 29.00 -35.14
N SER A 4 -25.15 28.55 -34.29
CA SER A 4 -25.14 28.70 -32.85
C SER A 4 -25.89 27.66 -32.02
N ILE A 5 -25.22 26.57 -31.68
CA ILE A 5 -25.30 25.89 -30.38
C ILE A 5 -23.96 25.15 -30.04
N PHE A 6 -22.83 25.80 -30.04
CA PHE A 6 -21.60 25.22 -29.46
C PHE A 6 -20.64 26.33 -29.01
N LYS A 7 -21.05 27.12 -28.00
CA LYS A 7 -20.13 27.97 -27.25
C LYS A 7 -20.66 28.21 -25.85
N LYS A 8 -20.50 27.25 -24.95
CA LYS A 8 -20.44 27.48 -23.50
C LYS A 8 -20.08 26.14 -22.83
N GLY A 9 -18.79 25.85 -22.68
CA GLY A 9 -18.31 24.63 -22.00
C GLY A 9 -16.81 24.59 -21.77
N SER A 10 -16.04 25.56 -22.26
CA SER A 10 -14.58 25.46 -22.27
C SER A 10 -13.86 26.14 -21.09
N ASN A 11 -14.55 26.80 -20.18
CA ASN A 11 -13.89 27.58 -19.11
C ASN A 11 -13.95 26.92 -17.72
N GLN A 12 -14.78 25.90 -17.50
CA GLN A 12 -14.78 25.17 -16.24
C GLN A 12 -13.68 24.11 -16.17
N TYR A 13 -13.33 23.49 -17.29
CA TYR A 13 -12.24 22.49 -17.31
C TYR A 13 -10.83 23.06 -17.22
N LYS A 14 -10.62 24.32 -17.61
CA LYS A 14 -9.32 25.01 -17.49
C LYS A 14 -9.00 25.52 -16.09
N LYS A 15 -9.97 25.50 -15.16
CA LYS A 15 -9.80 25.99 -13.78
C LYS A 15 -9.36 24.89 -12.81
N VAL A 16 -9.40 23.61 -13.23
CA VAL A 16 -9.06 22.45 -12.41
C VAL A 16 -7.56 22.04 -12.55
N LEU A 17 -6.82 22.65 -13.50
CA LEU A 17 -5.38 22.43 -13.63
C LEU A 17 -4.53 23.47 -12.86
N LYS A 18 -5.09 24.13 -11.86
CA LYS A 18 -4.32 24.92 -10.91
C LYS A 18 -3.77 23.98 -9.85
N ASP A 19 -2.44 23.89 -9.89
CA ASP A 19 -1.53 23.34 -8.89
C ASP A 19 -2.13 22.25 -7.98
N PRO A 20 -1.79 20.96 -8.20
CA PRO A 20 -2.25 19.87 -7.34
C PRO A 20 -1.89 20.07 -5.87
N ARG A 21 -0.95 20.97 -5.55
CA ARG A 21 -0.52 21.36 -4.20
C ARG A 21 -1.51 22.26 -3.47
N SER A 22 -2.47 22.87 -4.19
CA SER A 22 -3.46 23.78 -3.61
C SER A 22 -4.81 23.14 -3.29
N MET A 23 -4.97 21.84 -3.54
CA MET A 23 -6.16 21.14 -3.05
C MET A 23 -6.00 20.96 -1.54
N PRO A 24 -6.90 21.50 -0.71
CA PRO A 24 -6.91 21.14 0.69
C PRO A 24 -7.02 19.62 0.76
N ALA A 25 -6.27 19.01 1.67
CA ALA A 25 -6.53 17.61 2.01
C ALA A 25 -8.05 17.49 2.21
N PRO A 26 -8.72 16.46 1.65
CA PRO A 26 -10.15 16.32 1.89
C PRO A 26 -10.34 16.45 3.39
N GLU A 27 -11.14 17.40 3.82
CA GLU A 27 -11.64 17.45 5.19
C GLU A 27 -12.45 16.18 5.37
N VAL A 28 -11.76 15.13 5.80
CA VAL A 28 -12.45 13.98 6.38
C VAL A 28 -13.02 14.54 7.67
N ASP A 29 -14.33 14.68 7.71
CA ASP A 29 -15.05 15.15 8.89
C ASP A 29 -14.73 14.20 10.06
N ILE A 30 -13.84 14.66 10.94
CA ILE A 30 -13.27 13.86 12.03
C ILE A 30 -14.30 13.63 13.14
N GLU A 31 -15.41 14.39 13.13
CA GLU A 31 -16.50 14.29 14.10
C GLU A 31 -17.56 13.25 13.74
N GLN A 32 -17.58 12.74 12.52
CA GLN A 32 -18.38 11.55 12.26
C GLN A 32 -17.75 10.39 13.04
N ASN A 33 -18.42 9.93 14.06
CA ASN A 33 -18.21 8.65 14.68
C ASN A 33 -18.36 7.58 13.59
N PHE A 34 -17.25 7.33 12.87
CA PHE A 34 -17.15 6.15 12.03
C PHE A 34 -17.43 4.97 12.96
N ASP A 35 -18.44 4.20 12.67
CA ASP A 35 -18.66 2.93 13.35
C ASP A 35 -17.35 2.15 13.16
N ILE A 36 -16.50 2.21 14.19
CA ILE A 36 -15.13 1.68 14.14
C ILE A 36 -15.27 0.24 13.67
N ALA A 37 -14.64 -0.11 12.57
CA ALA A 37 -14.66 -1.45 12.01
C ALA A 37 -14.38 -2.43 13.16
N ARG A 38 -15.39 -3.23 13.52
CA ARG A 38 -15.30 -4.17 14.65
C ARG A 38 -14.80 -5.51 14.12
N PRO A 39 -13.97 -6.22 14.88
CA PRO A 39 -13.58 -7.58 14.51
C PRO A 39 -14.84 -8.43 14.29
N GLN A 40 -14.93 -9.07 13.11
CA GLN A 40 -16.05 -9.94 12.74
C GLN A 40 -15.62 -11.40 12.57
N GLY A 41 -14.40 -11.71 13.00
CA GLY A 41 -13.79 -13.03 12.92
C GLY A 41 -12.82 -13.20 11.77
N VAL A 42 -11.76 -13.96 12.05
CA VAL A 42 -10.65 -14.20 11.09
C VAL A 42 -11.14 -14.86 9.80
N GLU A 43 -12.04 -15.84 9.90
CA GLU A 43 -12.61 -16.53 8.73
C GLU A 43 -13.34 -15.58 7.79
N ARG A 44 -14.10 -14.62 8.33
CA ARG A 44 -14.78 -13.61 7.52
C ARG A 44 -13.80 -12.64 6.87
N ALA A 45 -12.80 -12.18 7.60
CA ALA A 45 -11.75 -11.30 7.05
C ALA A 45 -11.01 -12.00 5.88
N LEU A 46 -10.66 -13.26 6.06
CA LEU A 46 -10.04 -14.10 5.02
C LEU A 46 -10.96 -14.31 3.82
N TYR A 47 -12.24 -14.57 4.05
CA TYR A 47 -13.21 -14.71 2.98
C TYR A 47 -13.32 -13.42 2.12
N ARG A 48 -13.42 -12.25 2.78
CA ARG A 48 -13.50 -10.95 2.10
C ARG A 48 -12.22 -10.63 1.35
N PHE A 49 -11.06 -10.86 1.96
CA PHE A 49 -9.77 -10.69 1.29
C PHE A 49 -9.66 -11.55 0.04
N ARG A 50 -10.08 -12.83 0.12
CA ARG A 50 -10.07 -13.73 -1.03
C ARG A 50 -11.06 -13.30 -2.11
N ALA A 51 -12.24 -12.81 -1.74
CA ALA A 51 -13.26 -12.33 -2.68
C ALA A 51 -12.81 -11.06 -3.44
N SER A 52 -11.91 -10.26 -2.87
CA SER A 52 -11.35 -9.04 -3.47
C SER A 52 -9.89 -9.19 -3.90
N TRP A 53 -9.39 -10.40 -4.03
CA TRP A 53 -7.99 -10.71 -4.33
C TRP A 53 -7.47 -10.01 -5.57
N ASP A 54 -8.22 -10.08 -6.65
CA ASP A 54 -7.93 -9.44 -7.93
C ASP A 54 -7.82 -7.92 -7.81
N ALA A 55 -8.69 -7.30 -7.00
CA ALA A 55 -8.65 -5.88 -6.72
C ALA A 55 -7.41 -5.50 -5.89
N HIS A 56 -7.03 -6.29 -4.88
CA HIS A 56 -5.80 -6.09 -4.10
C HIS A 56 -4.56 -6.13 -5.00
N VAL A 57 -4.45 -7.14 -5.87
CA VAL A 57 -3.33 -7.26 -6.82
C VAL A 57 -3.31 -6.09 -7.79
N TRP A 58 -4.44 -5.81 -8.44
CA TRP A 58 -4.54 -4.76 -9.43
C TRP A 58 -4.21 -3.38 -8.87
N THR A 59 -4.83 -2.99 -7.75
CA THR A 59 -4.61 -1.66 -7.17
C THR A 59 -3.18 -1.48 -6.68
N ALA A 60 -2.55 -2.53 -6.14
CA ALA A 60 -1.15 -2.50 -5.75
C ALA A 60 -0.23 -2.24 -6.93
N ALA A 61 -0.42 -2.95 -8.05
CA ALA A 61 0.34 -2.79 -9.27
C ALA A 61 0.10 -1.43 -9.95
N ALA A 62 -1.17 -1.02 -10.07
CA ALA A 62 -1.55 0.24 -10.70
C ALA A 62 -0.94 1.47 -10.00
N ARG A 63 -0.77 1.43 -8.67
CA ARG A 63 -0.09 2.50 -7.92
C ARG A 63 1.39 2.63 -8.29
N GLU A 64 2.04 1.55 -8.65
CA GLU A 64 3.44 1.54 -9.12
C GLU A 64 3.56 1.79 -10.64
N GLY A 65 2.45 2.05 -11.33
CA GLY A 65 2.45 2.40 -12.76
C GLY A 65 2.30 1.22 -13.72
N ASN A 66 2.02 0.02 -13.21
CA ASN A 66 1.71 -1.14 -14.04
C ASN A 66 0.45 -0.91 -14.88
N THR A 67 0.47 -1.33 -16.14
CA THR A 67 -0.58 -1.05 -17.12
C THR A 67 -1.65 -2.14 -17.21
N TYR A 68 -1.56 -3.21 -16.40
CA TYR A 68 -2.61 -4.22 -16.34
C TYR A 68 -3.93 -3.60 -15.86
N THR A 69 -5.00 -3.95 -16.54
CA THR A 69 -6.36 -3.65 -16.11
C THR A 69 -6.88 -4.74 -15.16
N LEU A 70 -7.91 -4.44 -14.39
CA LEU A 70 -8.51 -5.43 -13.48
C LEU A 70 -9.00 -6.70 -14.21
N PRO A 71 -9.67 -6.64 -15.40
CA PRO A 71 -9.99 -7.85 -16.17
C PRO A 71 -8.76 -8.66 -16.60
N GLU A 72 -7.67 -8.00 -16.98
CA GLU A 72 -6.42 -8.68 -17.35
C GLU A 72 -5.78 -9.37 -16.16
N VAL A 73 -5.81 -8.75 -14.96
CA VAL A 73 -5.35 -9.40 -13.71
C VAL A 73 -6.19 -10.65 -13.42
N ARG A 74 -7.51 -10.59 -13.57
CA ARG A 74 -8.41 -11.78 -13.44
C ARG A 74 -8.04 -12.89 -14.41
N THR A 75 -7.73 -12.52 -15.64
CA THR A 75 -7.30 -13.46 -16.69
C THR A 75 -6.00 -14.15 -16.27
N LEU A 76 -5.02 -13.40 -15.76
CA LEU A 76 -3.75 -13.97 -15.31
C LEU A 76 -3.94 -14.86 -14.06
N ILE A 77 -4.77 -14.45 -13.11
CA ILE A 77 -5.11 -15.26 -11.91
C ILE A 77 -5.74 -16.60 -12.33
N SER A 78 -6.52 -16.63 -13.43
CA SER A 78 -7.10 -17.87 -13.95
C SER A 78 -6.10 -18.76 -14.70
N GLY A 79 -4.82 -18.36 -14.79
CA GLY A 79 -3.75 -19.12 -15.44
C GLY A 79 -3.63 -18.87 -16.96
N VAL A 80 -4.29 -17.84 -17.47
CA VAL A 80 -4.25 -17.48 -18.91
C VAL A 80 -3.32 -16.27 -19.07
N SER A 81 -2.35 -16.37 -19.99
CA SER A 81 -1.42 -15.28 -20.30
C SER A 81 -2.12 -14.11 -21.01
N VAL A 82 -1.66 -12.90 -20.73
CA VAL A 82 -2.17 -11.65 -21.32
C VAL A 82 -1.12 -11.10 -22.27
N GLY A 83 -1.53 -10.86 -23.51
CA GLY A 83 -0.66 -10.26 -24.55
C GLY A 83 -0.49 -8.73 -24.39
N GLY A 84 0.57 -8.20 -25.00
CA GLY A 84 0.79 -6.74 -25.08
C GLY A 84 1.34 -6.10 -23.81
N LYS A 85 1.80 -6.89 -22.85
CA LYS A 85 2.44 -6.44 -21.59
C LYS A 85 3.94 -6.77 -21.62
N THR A 86 4.71 -5.99 -20.89
CA THR A 86 6.12 -6.30 -20.68
C THR A 86 6.31 -7.46 -19.72
N THR A 87 7.45 -8.14 -19.81
CA THR A 87 7.80 -9.21 -18.86
C THR A 87 7.85 -8.66 -17.42
N ALA A 88 8.38 -7.46 -17.21
CA ALA A 88 8.46 -6.85 -15.89
C ALA A 88 7.06 -6.59 -15.28
N GLU A 89 6.12 -6.07 -16.08
CA GLU A 89 4.75 -5.86 -15.61
C GLU A 89 4.07 -7.17 -15.24
N THR A 90 4.23 -8.21 -16.06
CA THR A 90 3.66 -9.54 -15.78
C THR A 90 4.26 -10.14 -14.50
N GLN A 91 5.57 -10.11 -14.35
CA GLN A 91 6.29 -10.60 -13.17
C GLN A 91 5.87 -9.86 -11.90
N GLN A 92 5.61 -8.56 -11.98
CA GLN A 92 5.10 -7.78 -10.85
C GLN A 92 3.70 -8.28 -10.41
N ILE A 93 2.79 -8.52 -11.37
CA ILE A 93 1.45 -9.07 -11.07
C ILE A 93 1.56 -10.47 -10.46
N GLU A 94 2.38 -11.36 -11.03
CA GLU A 94 2.59 -12.71 -10.52
C GLU A 94 3.15 -12.69 -9.08
N SER A 95 4.12 -11.82 -8.80
CA SER A 95 4.66 -11.63 -7.46
C SER A 95 3.61 -11.14 -6.46
N LEU A 96 2.71 -10.26 -6.87
CA LEU A 96 1.61 -9.79 -6.03
C LEU A 96 0.55 -10.88 -5.79
N ILE A 97 0.25 -11.72 -6.78
CA ILE A 97 -0.61 -12.89 -6.61
C ILE A 97 0.00 -13.87 -5.60
N GLU A 98 1.28 -14.20 -5.77
CA GLU A 98 2.00 -15.12 -4.89
C GLU A 98 2.09 -14.56 -3.45
N SER A 99 2.36 -13.27 -3.28
CA SER A 99 2.44 -12.64 -1.97
C SER A 99 1.09 -12.60 -1.24
N ASN A 100 -0.01 -12.33 -1.94
CA ASN A 100 -1.34 -12.38 -1.35
C ASN A 100 -1.68 -13.82 -0.91
N LYS A 101 -1.32 -14.81 -1.72
CA LYS A 101 -1.48 -16.22 -1.34
C LYS A 101 -0.68 -16.56 -0.08
N MET A 102 0.59 -16.18 -0.03
CA MET A 102 1.43 -16.38 1.14
C MET A 102 0.83 -15.73 2.38
N LEU A 103 0.37 -14.48 2.28
CA LEU A 103 -0.25 -13.76 3.37
C LEU A 103 -1.52 -14.46 3.87
N PHE A 104 -2.40 -14.87 2.95
CA PHE A 104 -3.61 -15.63 3.25
C PHE A 104 -3.30 -16.95 3.97
N ASP A 105 -2.32 -17.72 3.46
CA ASP A 105 -1.92 -18.99 4.05
C ASP A 105 -1.34 -18.82 5.46
N LEU A 106 -0.51 -17.78 5.68
CA LEU A 106 0.05 -17.48 7.01
C LEU A 106 -1.03 -17.13 8.03
N VAL A 107 -2.03 -16.33 7.64
CA VAL A 107 -3.14 -15.96 8.53
C VAL A 107 -4.04 -17.17 8.79
N THR A 108 -4.39 -17.93 7.76
CA THR A 108 -5.22 -19.14 7.87
C THR A 108 -4.59 -20.17 8.82
N ALA A 109 -3.28 -20.35 8.74
CA ALA A 109 -2.55 -21.29 9.60
C ALA A 109 -2.29 -20.74 11.03
N GLY A 110 -2.68 -19.52 11.36
CA GLY A 110 -2.35 -18.86 12.63
C GLY A 110 -0.85 -18.61 12.82
N GLN A 111 -0.08 -18.59 11.72
CA GLN A 111 1.38 -18.44 11.71
C GLN A 111 1.84 -17.02 11.38
N PHE A 112 0.93 -16.13 11.04
CA PHE A 112 1.28 -14.73 10.80
C PHE A 112 1.83 -14.08 12.08
N ARG A 113 2.93 -13.36 11.95
CA ARG A 113 3.56 -12.60 13.04
C ARG A 113 4.04 -11.25 12.53
N VAL A 114 3.93 -10.23 13.37
CA VAL A 114 4.53 -8.92 13.11
C VAL A 114 5.97 -8.96 13.59
N ASP A 115 6.84 -9.50 12.74
CA ASP A 115 8.27 -9.62 13.00
C ASP A 115 9.11 -9.47 11.71
N LYS A 116 10.43 -9.38 11.89
CA LYS A 116 11.37 -9.23 10.78
C LYS A 116 11.33 -10.42 9.81
N SER A 117 11.17 -11.64 10.33
CA SER A 117 11.15 -12.85 9.51
C SER A 117 9.96 -12.82 8.53
N THR A 118 8.77 -12.56 9.04
CA THR A 118 7.55 -12.44 8.23
C THR A 118 7.67 -11.28 7.22
N PHE A 119 8.18 -10.14 7.67
CA PHE A 119 8.35 -8.95 6.83
C PHE A 119 9.32 -9.20 5.67
N CYS A 120 10.48 -9.83 5.95
CA CYS A 120 11.45 -10.21 4.93
C CYS A 120 10.90 -11.28 3.97
N ARG A 121 10.14 -12.26 4.47
CA ARG A 121 9.51 -13.30 3.63
C ARG A 121 8.46 -12.69 2.69
N LEU A 122 7.62 -11.79 3.16
CA LEU A 122 6.66 -11.08 2.31
C LEU A 122 7.40 -10.27 1.24
N HIS A 123 8.43 -9.53 1.64
CA HIS A 123 9.23 -8.75 0.70
C HIS A 123 9.92 -9.61 -0.36
N SER A 124 10.48 -10.75 0.02
CA SER A 124 11.18 -11.66 -0.92
C SER A 124 10.29 -12.13 -2.07
N VAL A 125 8.97 -12.14 -1.86
CA VAL A 125 7.97 -12.45 -2.90
C VAL A 125 7.49 -11.19 -3.60
N ILE A 126 7.07 -10.16 -2.86
CA ILE A 126 6.50 -8.92 -3.41
C ILE A 126 7.47 -8.24 -4.38
N ALA A 127 8.75 -8.18 -4.05
CA ALA A 127 9.78 -7.47 -4.81
C ALA A 127 10.78 -8.40 -5.49
N LYS A 128 10.41 -9.67 -5.70
CA LYS A 128 11.25 -10.76 -6.22
C LYS A 128 12.01 -10.39 -7.50
N HIS A 129 11.38 -9.66 -8.40
CA HIS A 129 11.93 -9.29 -9.71
C HIS A 129 12.31 -7.80 -9.81
N GLU A 130 12.12 -7.02 -8.74
CA GLU A 130 12.29 -5.56 -8.76
C GLU A 130 13.41 -5.10 -7.83
N ALA A 131 13.49 -5.66 -6.61
CA ALA A 131 14.44 -5.19 -5.62
C ALA A 131 15.77 -5.92 -5.65
N LEU A 132 16.85 -5.17 -5.50
CA LEU A 132 18.16 -5.72 -5.18
C LEU A 132 18.10 -6.36 -3.79
N GLY A 133 18.51 -7.62 -3.68
CA GLY A 133 18.51 -8.34 -2.41
C GLY A 133 17.09 -8.50 -1.84
N ALA A 134 16.15 -9.00 -2.64
CA ALA A 134 14.78 -9.25 -2.18
C ALA A 134 14.78 -10.12 -0.91
N GLY A 135 14.08 -9.65 0.13
CA GLY A 135 14.00 -10.32 1.43
C GLY A 135 15.09 -9.93 2.44
N PHE A 136 16.07 -9.11 2.06
CA PHE A 136 17.11 -8.63 2.96
C PHE A 136 16.97 -7.14 3.21
N PHE A 137 17.16 -6.69 4.44
CA PHE A 137 17.26 -5.26 4.72
C PHE A 137 18.51 -4.68 4.04
N ARG A 138 18.46 -3.42 3.70
CA ARG A 138 19.60 -2.68 3.15
C ARG A 138 20.80 -2.80 4.09
N GLY A 139 21.94 -3.24 3.55
CA GLY A 139 23.18 -3.52 4.29
C GLY A 139 23.28 -4.93 4.86
N GLU A 140 22.24 -5.77 4.74
CA GLU A 140 22.28 -7.18 5.18
C GLU A 140 22.30 -8.18 4.01
N GLN A 141 22.10 -7.71 2.77
CA GLN A 141 22.14 -8.55 1.60
C GLN A 141 23.55 -9.11 1.38
N PRO A 142 23.68 -10.33 0.82
CA PRO A 142 24.96 -10.85 0.38
C PRO A 142 25.59 -9.95 -0.71
N GLY A 143 26.91 -9.76 -0.62
CA GLY A 143 27.65 -8.97 -1.61
C GLY A 143 28.06 -7.57 -1.13
N PRO A 144 28.42 -6.67 -2.04
CA PRO A 144 28.89 -5.33 -1.65
C PRO A 144 27.79 -4.52 -0.98
N VAL A 145 28.17 -3.72 0.01
CA VAL A 145 27.24 -2.77 0.66
C VAL A 145 26.86 -1.70 -0.37
N MET A 146 25.55 -1.57 -0.59
CA MET A 146 25.01 -0.58 -1.50
C MET A 146 24.27 0.51 -0.72
N SER A 147 24.39 1.74 -1.16
CA SER A 147 23.58 2.86 -0.67
C SER A 147 22.17 2.79 -1.27
N GLY A 148 21.17 3.25 -0.54
CA GLY A 148 19.78 3.25 -0.99
C GLY A 148 18.88 4.04 -0.05
N GLY A 149 17.57 3.90 -0.21
CA GLY A 149 16.58 4.54 0.64
C GLY A 149 16.27 5.99 0.27
N THR A 150 16.64 6.43 -0.93
CA THR A 150 16.12 7.68 -1.50
C THR A 150 14.76 7.43 -2.13
N VAL A 151 13.76 8.20 -1.74
CA VAL A 151 12.39 8.12 -2.29
C VAL A 151 12.13 9.40 -3.09
N GLN A 152 11.71 9.23 -4.33
CA GLN A 152 11.20 10.34 -5.15
C GLN A 152 9.74 10.60 -4.75
N LEU A 153 9.44 11.84 -4.44
CA LEU A 153 8.09 12.26 -4.07
C LEU A 153 7.31 12.68 -5.32
N ALA A 154 6.00 12.52 -5.30
CA ALA A 154 5.15 12.90 -6.42
C ALA A 154 5.18 14.42 -6.69
N ASN A 155 5.48 15.23 -5.67
CA ASN A 155 5.66 16.68 -5.79
C ASN A 155 7.02 17.10 -6.38
N GLY A 156 7.88 16.15 -6.76
CA GLY A 156 9.23 16.38 -7.29
C GLY A 156 10.34 16.53 -6.25
N GLY A 157 9.99 16.45 -4.95
CA GLY A 157 10.97 16.41 -3.86
C GLY A 157 11.59 15.03 -3.67
N THR A 158 12.51 14.94 -2.71
CA THR A 158 13.15 13.67 -2.31
C THR A 158 13.10 13.50 -0.80
N TYR A 159 12.97 12.25 -0.37
CA TYR A 159 13.15 11.85 1.02
C TYR A 159 14.33 10.89 1.13
N GLN A 160 15.21 11.14 2.09
CA GLN A 160 16.35 10.26 2.40
C GLN A 160 16.07 9.48 3.68
N ALA A 161 15.90 8.18 3.55
CA ALA A 161 15.69 7.28 4.68
C ALA A 161 17.00 7.07 5.49
N PRO A 162 16.89 6.61 6.75
CA PRO A 162 18.05 6.23 7.55
C PRO A 162 18.97 5.26 6.80
N GLN A 163 20.28 5.45 6.91
CA GLN A 163 21.28 4.61 6.24
C GLN A 163 21.78 3.48 7.13
N ASP A 164 21.66 3.60 8.44
CA ASP A 164 22.19 2.68 9.45
C ASP A 164 21.13 2.29 10.49
N GLY A 165 21.43 1.25 11.24
CA GLY A 165 20.59 0.80 12.34
C GLY A 165 19.19 0.38 11.92
N ILE A 166 19.00 -0.07 10.67
CA ILE A 166 17.68 -0.41 10.10
C ILE A 166 16.98 -1.46 10.94
N THR A 167 17.68 -2.56 11.29
CA THR A 167 17.11 -3.63 12.13
C THR A 167 16.71 -3.10 13.51
N THR A 168 17.54 -2.27 14.15
CA THR A 168 17.21 -1.70 15.46
C THR A 168 15.99 -0.78 15.39
N LYS A 169 15.91 0.05 14.35
CA LYS A 169 14.77 0.94 14.10
C LYS A 169 13.49 0.14 13.80
N PHE A 170 13.60 -0.92 12.99
CA PHE A 170 12.49 -1.84 12.74
C PHE A 170 11.98 -2.48 14.03
N THR A 171 12.87 -3.05 14.85
CA THR A 171 12.50 -3.67 16.13
C THR A 171 11.82 -2.68 17.07
N LYS A 172 12.32 -1.43 17.11
CA LYS A 172 11.68 -0.36 17.89
C LYS A 172 10.28 -0.04 17.38
N ILE A 173 10.08 0.09 16.07
CA ILE A 173 8.76 0.35 15.46
C ILE A 173 7.78 -0.77 15.84
N VAL A 174 8.19 -2.03 15.74
CA VAL A 174 7.34 -3.18 16.12
C VAL A 174 6.99 -3.11 17.61
N ALA A 175 7.97 -2.87 18.49
CA ALA A 175 7.73 -2.77 19.93
C ALA A 175 6.82 -1.57 20.28
N ASP A 176 6.99 -0.43 19.63
CA ASP A 176 6.14 0.75 19.85
C ASP A 176 4.70 0.51 19.37
N SER A 177 4.53 -0.21 18.25
CA SER A 177 3.19 -0.59 17.78
C SER A 177 2.41 -1.43 18.81
N GLN A 178 3.09 -2.28 19.55
CA GLN A 178 2.47 -3.16 20.57
C GLN A 178 1.91 -2.39 21.78
N LYS A 179 2.27 -1.12 21.95
CA LYS A 179 1.75 -0.24 23.00
C LYS A 179 0.40 0.38 22.67
N LEU A 180 -0.01 0.28 21.40
CA LEU A 180 -1.30 0.80 20.93
C LEU A 180 -2.40 -0.24 21.23
N GLU A 181 -3.54 0.22 21.72
CA GLU A 181 -4.65 -0.64 22.13
C GLU A 181 -5.45 -1.18 20.93
N SER A 182 -5.59 -0.35 19.87
CA SER A 182 -6.38 -0.69 18.70
C SER A 182 -5.53 -1.38 17.63
N GLU A 183 -5.97 -2.52 17.12
CA GLU A 183 -5.30 -3.21 16.01
C GLU A 183 -5.30 -2.39 14.71
N ILE A 184 -6.31 -1.54 14.51
CA ILE A 184 -6.34 -0.59 13.39
C ILE A 184 -5.22 0.44 13.56
N ASP A 185 -5.04 0.98 14.76
CA ASP A 185 -3.97 1.93 15.04
C ASP A 185 -2.60 1.31 14.88
N ARG A 186 -2.44 0.07 15.36
CA ARG A 186 -1.22 -0.70 15.17
C ARG A 186 -0.90 -0.91 13.70
N ALA A 187 -1.89 -1.28 12.88
CA ALA A 187 -1.71 -1.49 11.45
C ALA A 187 -1.34 -0.20 10.73
N CYS A 188 -2.03 0.91 11.01
CA CYS A 188 -1.72 2.23 10.46
C CYS A 188 -0.31 2.69 10.87
N PHE A 189 0.04 2.55 12.13
CA PHE A 189 1.36 2.89 12.66
C PHE A 189 2.46 2.09 11.97
N LEU A 190 2.30 0.75 11.88
CA LEU A 190 3.26 -0.12 11.20
C LEU A 190 3.44 0.29 9.74
N PHE A 191 2.34 0.49 9.00
CA PHE A 191 2.45 0.93 7.62
C PHE A 191 3.26 2.22 7.49
N CYS A 192 2.88 3.27 8.23
CA CYS A 192 3.48 4.60 8.10
C CYS A 192 4.98 4.57 8.45
N HIS A 193 5.32 3.97 9.58
CA HIS A 193 6.69 3.97 10.05
C HIS A 193 7.61 3.03 9.27
N LEU A 194 7.13 1.86 8.83
CA LEU A 194 7.91 0.94 8.02
C LEU A 194 8.07 1.43 6.58
N ALA A 195 7.02 2.00 5.97
CA ALA A 195 7.14 2.65 4.67
C ALA A 195 8.17 3.78 4.71
N ARG A 196 8.17 4.61 5.77
CA ARG A 196 9.13 5.71 5.93
C ARG A 196 10.55 5.22 6.28
N LEU A 197 10.69 4.13 7.01
CA LEU A 197 11.99 3.53 7.33
C LEU A 197 12.74 3.07 6.07
N GLN A 198 12.02 2.68 5.01
CA GLN A 198 12.60 2.16 3.77
C GLN A 198 13.65 1.07 4.02
N PRO A 199 13.30 -0.04 4.70
CA PRO A 199 14.29 -1.07 5.04
C PRO A 199 14.84 -1.82 3.84
N PHE A 200 14.16 -1.81 2.71
CA PHE A 200 14.56 -2.47 1.47
C PHE A 200 14.91 -1.47 0.37
N PHE A 201 15.49 -1.94 -0.73
CA PHE A 201 15.81 -1.10 -1.88
C PHE A 201 14.58 -0.68 -2.69
N ASP A 202 13.56 -1.55 -2.76
CA ASP A 202 12.27 -1.28 -3.39
C ASP A 202 11.16 -2.08 -2.68
N GLY A 203 9.88 -1.92 -3.08
CA GLY A 203 8.76 -2.69 -2.54
C GLY A 203 8.32 -2.34 -1.11
N ASN A 204 8.93 -1.33 -0.48
CA ASN A 204 8.70 -0.98 0.93
C ASN A 204 7.23 -0.68 1.25
N LYS A 205 6.56 0.15 0.45
CA LYS A 205 5.14 0.50 0.64
C LYS A 205 4.23 -0.72 0.54
N ARG A 206 4.45 -1.55 -0.49
CA ARG A 206 3.67 -2.78 -0.73
C ARG A 206 3.85 -3.79 0.41
N THR A 207 5.08 -4.00 0.86
CA THR A 207 5.39 -4.93 1.95
C THR A 207 4.84 -4.42 3.30
N SER A 208 4.94 -3.10 3.56
CA SER A 208 4.38 -2.50 4.78
C SER A 208 2.86 -2.64 4.83
N LEU A 209 2.16 -2.47 3.69
CA LEU A 209 0.73 -2.68 3.60
C LEU A 209 0.36 -4.16 3.77
N ALA A 210 1.13 -5.08 3.20
CA ALA A 210 0.91 -6.52 3.38
C ALA A 210 1.05 -6.93 4.86
N LEU A 211 2.06 -6.41 5.58
CA LEU A 211 2.23 -6.67 7.00
C LEU A 211 1.06 -6.11 7.82
N ALA A 212 0.62 -4.87 7.54
CA ALA A 212 -0.53 -4.25 8.18
C ALA A 212 -1.82 -5.05 7.93
N ASN A 213 -2.06 -5.50 6.70
CA ASN A 213 -3.20 -6.32 6.33
C ASN A 213 -3.18 -7.70 7.01
N GLY A 214 -2.00 -8.30 7.15
CA GLY A 214 -1.87 -9.56 7.90
C GLY A 214 -2.23 -9.40 9.37
N LEU A 215 -1.84 -8.29 10.00
CA LEU A 215 -2.23 -7.98 11.38
C LEU A 215 -3.76 -7.80 11.48
N LEU A 216 -4.36 -6.98 10.61
CA LEU A 216 -5.80 -6.75 10.59
C LEU A 216 -6.58 -8.05 10.43
N MET A 217 -6.26 -8.85 9.40
CA MET A 217 -6.95 -10.12 9.15
C MET A 217 -6.78 -11.10 10.30
N SER A 218 -5.59 -11.18 10.91
CA SER A 218 -5.34 -12.03 12.09
C SER A 218 -6.16 -11.63 13.32
N SER A 219 -6.60 -10.37 13.35
CA SER A 219 -7.47 -9.82 14.40
C SER A 219 -8.95 -9.82 14.01
N GLY A 220 -9.31 -10.43 12.88
CA GLY A 220 -10.70 -10.52 12.39
C GLY A 220 -11.23 -9.23 11.78
N LEU A 221 -10.34 -8.32 11.37
CA LEU A 221 -10.64 -7.08 10.67
C LEU A 221 -10.38 -7.24 9.17
N ASP A 222 -11.08 -6.46 8.36
CA ASP A 222 -10.87 -6.45 6.92
C ASP A 222 -9.50 -5.87 6.53
N ALA A 223 -8.93 -6.35 5.44
CA ALA A 223 -7.71 -5.81 4.88
C ALA A 223 -7.97 -4.44 4.23
N ILE A 224 -7.00 -3.52 4.33
CA ILE A 224 -7.03 -2.22 3.67
C ILE A 224 -6.86 -2.45 2.16
N LEU A 225 -7.89 -2.11 1.39
CA LEU A 225 -7.86 -2.05 -0.06
C LEU A 225 -7.90 -0.58 -0.50
N ILE A 226 -6.78 -0.04 -0.93
CA ILE A 226 -6.70 1.36 -1.39
C ILE A 226 -7.35 1.46 -2.78
N PRO A 227 -8.47 2.19 -2.95
CA PRO A 227 -9.15 2.28 -4.23
C PRO A 227 -8.28 2.94 -5.31
N ALA A 228 -8.35 2.44 -6.54
CA ALA A 228 -7.57 3.01 -7.65
C ALA A 228 -7.92 4.49 -7.93
N LYS A 229 -9.17 4.88 -7.70
CA LYS A 229 -9.62 6.29 -7.82
C LYS A 229 -8.89 7.24 -6.88
N ASP A 230 -8.40 6.73 -5.75
CA ASP A 230 -7.74 7.52 -4.70
C ASP A 230 -6.22 7.65 -4.92
N ARG A 231 -5.71 7.22 -6.08
CA ARG A 231 -4.26 7.26 -6.37
C ARG A 231 -3.63 8.62 -6.11
N ALA A 232 -4.27 9.70 -6.56
CA ALA A 232 -3.76 11.06 -6.37
C ALA A 232 -3.74 11.46 -4.89
N LEU A 233 -4.81 11.18 -4.15
CA LEU A 233 -4.92 11.40 -2.72
C LEU A 233 -3.85 10.60 -1.97
N TYR A 234 -3.74 9.31 -2.24
CA TYR A 234 -2.76 8.44 -1.60
C TYR A 234 -1.32 8.90 -1.83
N ASN A 235 -0.97 9.33 -3.05
CA ASN A 235 0.36 9.87 -3.35
C ASN A 235 0.63 11.17 -2.58
N ASN A 236 -0.34 12.07 -2.47
CA ASN A 236 -0.22 13.29 -1.67
C ASN A 236 0.01 12.97 -0.18
N LEU A 237 -0.74 12.00 0.37
CA LEU A 237 -0.56 11.54 1.74
C LEU A 237 0.82 10.88 1.96
N LEU A 238 1.33 10.14 0.97
CA LEU A 238 2.69 9.61 1.01
C LEU A 238 3.74 10.72 1.01
N ASP A 239 3.59 11.75 0.17
CA ASP A 239 4.51 12.88 0.14
C ASP A 239 4.59 13.57 1.51
N ARG A 240 3.44 13.81 2.14
CA ARG A 240 3.39 14.36 3.51
C ARG A 240 4.00 13.40 4.54
N LEU A 241 3.71 12.12 4.44
CA LEU A 241 4.30 11.11 5.32
C LEU A 241 5.83 11.11 5.20
N PHE A 242 6.37 11.14 3.99
CA PHE A 242 7.82 11.12 3.77
C PHE A 242 8.49 12.45 4.16
N ALA A 243 7.96 13.58 3.70
CA ALA A 243 8.57 14.89 3.92
C ALA A 243 8.43 15.35 5.38
N GLU A 244 7.25 15.25 5.95
CA GLU A 244 6.87 15.87 7.22
C GLU A 244 6.74 14.85 8.36
N GLY A 245 6.63 13.55 8.06
CA GLY A 245 6.33 12.50 9.04
C GLY A 245 4.85 12.47 9.44
N ASP A 246 3.95 13.04 8.62
CA ASP A 246 2.52 13.10 8.88
C ASP A 246 1.86 11.71 8.75
N ALA A 247 1.98 10.93 9.81
CA ALA A 247 1.33 9.62 9.91
C ALA A 247 -0.18 9.73 10.20
N ASP A 248 -0.62 10.85 10.80
CA ASP A 248 -2.01 11.03 11.23
C ASP A 248 -2.96 11.14 10.04
N SER A 249 -2.60 11.89 9.01
CA SER A 249 -3.41 12.02 7.80
C SER A 249 -3.55 10.71 7.05
N MET A 250 -2.47 9.92 6.95
CA MET A 250 -2.51 8.58 6.35
C MET A 250 -3.37 7.63 7.20
N SER A 251 -3.26 7.68 8.52
CA SER A 251 -4.05 6.86 9.43
C SER A 251 -5.54 7.18 9.34
N ARG A 252 -5.92 8.47 9.27
CA ARG A 252 -7.32 8.88 9.05
C ARG A 252 -7.86 8.33 7.73
N TYR A 253 -7.09 8.41 6.67
CA TYR A 253 -7.47 7.86 5.37
C TYR A 253 -7.69 6.35 5.43
N PHE A 254 -6.79 5.58 6.06
CA PHE A 254 -6.99 4.13 6.21
C PHE A 254 -8.19 3.77 7.06
N ARG A 255 -8.47 4.52 8.13
CA ARG A 255 -9.68 4.34 8.93
C ARG A 255 -10.94 4.61 8.12
N SER A 256 -10.95 5.62 7.23
CA SER A 256 -12.11 5.88 6.36
C SER A 256 -12.36 4.73 5.39
N ILE A 257 -11.32 4.10 4.85
CA ILE A 257 -11.46 2.89 4.02
C ILE A 257 -12.06 1.73 4.82
N LEU A 258 -11.56 1.50 6.04
CA LEU A 258 -12.03 0.38 6.89
C LEU A 258 -13.46 0.58 7.41
N ALA A 259 -13.91 1.83 7.51
CA ALA A 259 -15.26 2.18 7.96
C ALA A 259 -16.31 2.14 6.83
N ASP A 260 -15.87 2.14 5.55
CA ASP A 260 -16.78 2.09 4.40
C ASP A 260 -17.27 0.63 4.18
N PRO A 261 -18.57 0.33 4.38
CA PRO A 261 -19.09 -1.02 4.20
C PRO A 261 -19.13 -1.47 2.73
N HIS A 262 -18.78 -0.58 1.79
CA HIS A 262 -18.87 -0.81 0.33
C HIS A 262 -17.50 -0.93 -0.37
N THR A 263 -16.40 -0.93 0.36
CA THR A 263 -15.05 -1.23 -0.17
C THR A 263 -14.70 -2.71 -0.15
#